data_c920c0b30ce174d80c830a12bf6d7586
#
_entry.id   c920c0b30ce174d80c830a12bf6d7586
#
_cell.length_a   1.000
_cell.length_b   1.000
_cell.length_c   1.000
_cell.angle_alpha   90.00
_cell.angle_beta   90.00
_cell.angle_gamma   90.00
#
_symmetry.space_group_name_H-M   'P 1'
#
loop_
_entity.id
_entity.type
_entity.pdbx_description
1 polymer ?
#
loop_
_entity_poly.entity_id
_entity_poly.type
_entity_poly.pdbx_seq_one_letter_code
_entity_poly.pdbx_strand_id
1 'polypeptide(L)'
;MSRGSRRTAVAAIALLAMGAAACGGGSSTKSSSSSSGSNSALVFGSSADPKTLDAAYVNDGESFRPIRQIFEGLVTTKQGGTDVVPALAESWQPSADGITWTFNLRKGVKFQDDTAFNAAAVCFNFDRWYNFKGIQQSSSISYYWNTVFGGFAKNDDPKLGVSLYKSCQAKDDNTAVFALTSPSSTFLSGLTLPAFSIASPDALKKYNADEIGGSASSPSFSSQFGTAHPIGTGPFKFSSWNRNDKLVLERNDAYWGDKAKLARVIFKPIADGNGRRQALQSGEIQGYDLVAPGDIGQLKSAGYQILERPAFNVGYIGFNQAKAPMDNQNFRQAIAYALNRDALVKAKYPEGAEVATQFQPPTLFGSSTSVPTYNYDPAKAKTLLANSGVTNPTVEFWYPTGVSRPYMPDPAANFQAFKADLEAVGIKVTPKSAPWSPDYLSAVESGNAQMYLLGWTGDFGDPDNFIGTFFRQKLPEWGFDNTKIRDDLEKARVETDLGKRTTEYKAINDEIMTFLPGVPYVHTKPALAFAKNVKGFVPSPVQEELFSLVTLG
;
A
#
# COMPACT_ATOMS: atom_id res chain seq x y z
N MET A 1 54.87 36.03 -15.96
CA MET A 1 55.38 36.97 -14.94
C MET A 1 54.48 36.86 -13.76
N SER A 2 54.82 36.57 -12.56
CA SER A 2 55.95 36.25 -11.68
C SER A 2 55.30 35.44 -10.52
N ARG A 3 55.76 34.29 -10.21
CA ARG A 3 56.75 33.82 -9.25
C ARG A 3 56.55 34.30 -7.78
N GLY A 4 56.41 33.32 -6.94
CA GLY A 4 56.99 33.22 -5.61
C GLY A 4 55.96 33.07 -4.48
N SER A 5 56.10 32.32 -3.43
CA SER A 5 57.11 31.34 -2.99
C SER A 5 56.59 30.60 -1.75
N ARG A 6 57.08 29.43 -1.58
CA ARG A 6 56.97 28.50 -0.42
C ARG A 6 57.28 29.14 0.95
N ARG A 7 56.64 28.64 2.01
CA ARG A 7 57.37 28.32 3.25
C ARG A 7 56.66 27.22 4.05
N THR A 8 57.36 26.14 4.23
CA THR A 8 57.24 25.02 5.16
C THR A 8 57.62 25.49 6.59
N ALA A 9 56.98 24.94 7.59
CA ALA A 9 57.55 24.78 8.92
C ALA A 9 57.04 23.48 9.59
N VAL A 10 58.01 22.72 10.05
CA VAL A 10 57.97 21.37 10.66
C VAL A 10 58.18 21.51 12.18
N ALA A 11 57.85 20.51 12.93
CA ALA A 11 58.21 20.08 14.28
C ALA A 11 57.29 20.57 15.43
N ALA A 12 57.04 19.82 16.49
CA ALA A 12 57.78 18.72 17.09
C ALA A 12 56.87 17.88 18.04
N ILE A 13 57.30 16.66 18.23
CA ILE A 13 56.89 15.59 19.13
C ILE A 13 57.19 15.94 20.59
N ALA A 14 56.31 15.55 21.52
CA ALA A 14 56.71 15.26 22.90
C ALA A 14 55.91 14.10 23.48
N LEU A 15 56.58 12.94 23.64
CA LEU A 15 56.22 11.81 24.49
C LEU A 15 56.49 12.15 25.97
N LEU A 16 55.58 11.74 26.85
CA LEU A 16 55.94 11.43 28.23
C LEU A 16 55.08 10.26 28.73
N ALA A 17 55.77 9.18 29.07
CA ALA A 17 55.28 7.99 29.74
C ALA A 17 55.66 8.04 31.22
N MET A 18 55.03 7.18 32.02
CA MET A 18 55.24 6.70 33.41
C MET A 18 54.09 7.09 34.32
N GLY A 19 53.54 6.20 35.16
CA GLY A 19 54.01 4.92 35.68
C GLY A 19 52.90 4.20 36.46
N ALA A 20 53.06 2.95 36.61
CA ALA A 20 52.21 1.98 37.29
C ALA A 20 52.33 2.08 38.83
N ALA A 21 51.22 1.78 39.52
CA ALA A 21 51.23 1.17 40.85
C ALA A 21 49.98 0.30 41.05
N ALA A 22 50.21 -0.95 41.35
CA ALA A 22 49.23 -1.97 41.69
C ALA A 22 48.92 -1.96 43.20
N CYS A 23 47.73 -2.44 43.54
CA CYS A 23 47.34 -3.32 44.68
C CYS A 23 45.83 -3.14 44.92
N GLY A 24 44.96 -4.08 44.68
CA GLY A 24 44.70 -5.24 45.51
C GLY A 24 43.41 -5.03 46.31
N GLY A 25 42.34 -5.76 46.00
CA GLY A 25 41.12 -5.80 46.82
C GLY A 25 39.93 -6.41 46.05
N GLY A 26 39.77 -7.73 46.16
CA GLY A 26 38.62 -8.40 45.56
C GLY A 26 37.32 -8.08 46.28
N SER A 27 36.32 -7.72 45.52
CA SER A 27 34.91 -7.83 45.90
C SER A 27 34.14 -8.27 44.69
N SER A 28 33.69 -9.51 44.72
CA SER A 28 32.77 -10.09 43.76
C SER A 28 31.41 -9.39 43.87
N THR A 29 31.23 -8.32 43.13
CA THR A 29 29.89 -7.78 42.86
C THR A 29 29.29 -8.59 41.73
N LYS A 30 28.26 -9.37 42.09
CA LYS A 30 27.33 -9.95 41.13
C LYS A 30 26.84 -8.81 40.22
N SER A 31 27.22 -8.83 38.95
CA SER A 31 26.60 -8.02 37.94
C SER A 31 25.16 -8.49 37.81
N SER A 32 24.26 -7.75 38.44
CA SER A 32 22.85 -7.80 38.10
C SER A 32 22.73 -7.45 36.61
N SER A 33 22.26 -8.39 35.82
CA SER A 33 21.84 -8.18 34.45
C SER A 33 20.73 -7.11 34.47
N SER A 34 21.13 -5.85 34.33
CA SER A 34 20.19 -4.76 34.08
C SER A 34 19.57 -4.99 32.71
N SER A 35 18.26 -5.12 32.70
CA SER A 35 17.39 -5.21 31.52
C SER A 35 17.82 -4.18 30.46
N SER A 36 18.36 -4.66 29.33
CA SER A 36 18.78 -3.87 28.16
C SER A 36 17.57 -3.38 27.33
N GLY A 37 16.49 -2.97 27.98
CA GLY A 37 15.25 -2.51 27.33
C GLY A 37 15.14 -1.02 27.05
N SER A 38 16.05 -0.18 27.53
CA SER A 38 15.78 1.27 27.58
C SER A 38 16.28 2.09 26.38
N ASN A 39 16.98 1.51 25.39
CA ASN A 39 17.56 2.31 24.30
C ASN A 39 17.57 1.63 22.93
N SER A 40 16.74 0.61 22.70
CA SER A 40 16.70 -0.12 21.43
C SER A 40 15.99 0.70 20.34
N ALA A 41 16.71 1.02 19.27
CA ALA A 41 16.16 1.69 18.08
C ALA A 41 16.27 0.76 16.88
N LEU A 42 15.18 0.61 16.13
CA LEU A 42 15.16 -0.04 14.83
C LEU A 42 15.25 1.02 13.74
N VAL A 43 16.21 0.90 12.83
CA VAL A 43 16.27 1.72 11.61
C VAL A 43 15.74 0.90 10.43
N PHE A 44 14.66 1.35 9.81
CA PHE A 44 14.03 0.70 8.68
C PHE A 44 14.23 1.53 7.40
N GLY A 45 14.75 0.90 6.35
CA GLY A 45 14.96 1.51 5.04
C GLY A 45 13.65 1.57 4.24
N SER A 46 13.11 2.77 4.05
CA SER A 46 11.92 3.05 3.24
C SER A 46 12.30 3.33 1.79
N SER A 47 11.42 3.05 0.83
CA SER A 47 11.70 3.38 -0.58
C SER A 47 11.43 4.85 -0.92
N ALA A 48 10.68 5.56 -0.08
CA ALA A 48 10.42 7.00 -0.20
C ALA A 48 10.19 7.63 1.17
N ASP A 49 10.28 8.95 1.22
CA ASP A 49 9.85 9.76 2.36
C ASP A 49 8.31 9.90 2.36
N PRO A 50 7.62 9.89 3.49
CA PRO A 50 6.18 10.13 3.54
C PRO A 50 5.80 11.48 2.91
N LYS A 51 4.62 11.53 2.27
CA LYS A 51 4.09 12.81 1.74
C LYS A 51 3.70 13.75 2.88
N THR A 52 2.93 13.23 3.81
CA THR A 52 2.47 13.87 5.06
C THR A 52 2.20 12.79 6.09
N LEU A 53 2.04 13.18 7.36
CA LEU A 53 1.58 12.29 8.43
C LEU A 53 0.09 12.54 8.79
N ASP A 54 -0.65 13.32 8.00
CA ASP A 54 -2.10 13.34 8.06
C ASP A 54 -2.65 12.19 7.21
N ALA A 55 -3.22 11.19 7.88
CA ALA A 55 -3.68 9.96 7.27
C ALA A 55 -4.75 10.16 6.18
N ALA A 56 -5.56 11.21 6.29
CA ALA A 56 -6.65 11.50 5.36
C ALA A 56 -6.18 11.87 3.93
N TYR A 57 -4.92 12.29 3.79
CA TYR A 57 -4.36 12.85 2.56
C TYR A 57 -3.33 11.96 1.87
N VAL A 58 -3.20 10.70 2.28
CA VAL A 58 -2.21 9.78 1.73
C VAL A 58 -2.87 8.52 1.15
N ASN A 59 -2.21 7.96 0.15
CA ASN A 59 -2.67 6.77 -0.57
C ASN A 59 -1.51 5.85 -0.97
N ASP A 60 -0.39 5.92 -0.27
CA ASP A 60 0.79 5.10 -0.56
C ASP A 60 1.35 4.42 0.70
N GLY A 61 1.95 3.24 0.50
CA GLY A 61 2.43 2.39 1.58
C GLY A 61 3.54 3.01 2.42
N GLU A 62 4.42 3.84 1.82
CA GLU A 62 5.52 4.46 2.55
C GLU A 62 5.04 5.57 3.49
N SER A 63 4.00 6.30 3.11
CA SER A 63 3.33 7.25 4.00
C SER A 63 2.53 6.53 5.10
N PHE A 64 1.82 5.45 4.77
CA PHE A 64 1.05 4.69 5.75
C PHE A 64 1.91 3.95 6.76
N ARG A 65 3.11 3.53 6.44
CA ARG A 65 4.01 2.78 7.33
C ARG A 65 4.27 3.48 8.66
N PRO A 66 4.70 4.75 8.73
CA PRO A 66 4.81 5.48 10.00
C PRO A 66 3.43 5.87 10.58
N ILE A 67 2.43 6.17 9.75
CA ILE A 67 1.07 6.55 10.20
C ILE A 67 0.46 5.45 11.06
N ARG A 68 0.56 4.18 10.67
CA ARG A 68 0.08 3.01 11.44
C ARG A 68 0.73 2.86 12.82
N GLN A 69 1.87 3.49 13.06
CA GLN A 69 2.53 3.45 14.36
C GLN A 69 2.05 4.57 15.29
N ILE A 70 1.54 5.67 14.71
CA ILE A 70 1.11 6.87 15.43
C ILE A 70 -0.40 6.84 15.71
N PHE A 71 -1.18 6.32 14.75
CA PHE A 71 -2.64 6.37 14.76
C PHE A 71 -3.24 4.98 14.73
N GLU A 72 -4.50 4.89 15.17
CA GLU A 72 -5.31 3.68 15.12
C GLU A 72 -6.71 4.00 14.59
N GLY A 73 -7.32 3.02 13.88
CA GLY A 73 -8.71 3.08 13.42
C GLY A 73 -9.68 2.51 14.45
N LEU A 74 -10.97 2.56 14.15
CA LEU A 74 -12.01 1.87 14.93
C LEU A 74 -11.79 0.36 14.90
N VAL A 75 -11.42 -0.16 13.75
CA VAL A 75 -11.11 -1.55 13.47
C VAL A 75 -9.76 -1.63 12.76
N THR A 76 -9.15 -2.80 12.78
CA THR A 76 -7.89 -3.08 12.08
C THR A 76 -7.96 -4.46 11.44
N THR A 77 -6.91 -4.89 10.75
CA THR A 77 -6.81 -6.25 10.24
C THR A 77 -6.07 -7.16 11.22
N LYS A 78 -6.47 -8.44 11.23
CA LYS A 78 -5.72 -9.48 11.93
C LYS A 78 -4.27 -9.50 11.42
N GLN A 79 -3.33 -9.56 12.34
CA GLN A 79 -1.92 -9.64 11.97
C GLN A 79 -1.63 -10.77 11.00
N GLY A 80 -0.93 -10.43 9.90
CA GLY A 80 -0.59 -11.36 8.83
C GLY A 80 -1.77 -11.81 7.97
N GLY A 81 -2.96 -11.22 8.16
CA GLY A 81 -4.19 -11.53 7.43
C GLY A 81 -4.96 -10.29 6.98
N THR A 82 -6.21 -10.51 6.57
CA THR A 82 -7.14 -9.47 6.09
C THR A 82 -8.45 -9.43 6.88
N ASP A 83 -8.64 -10.35 7.83
CA ASP A 83 -9.85 -10.39 8.65
C ASP A 83 -9.95 -9.13 9.52
N VAL A 84 -11.15 -8.53 9.57
CA VAL A 84 -11.41 -7.36 10.40
C VAL A 84 -11.46 -7.77 11.88
N VAL A 85 -10.71 -7.07 12.71
CA VAL A 85 -10.65 -7.30 14.16
C VAL A 85 -10.80 -5.98 14.94
N PRO A 86 -11.19 -6.04 16.24
CA PRO A 86 -11.29 -4.87 17.09
C PRO A 86 -9.98 -4.09 17.21
N ALA A 87 -10.10 -2.73 17.19
CA ALA A 87 -9.02 -1.81 17.53
C ALA A 87 -9.52 -0.80 18.56
N LEU A 88 -9.76 0.46 18.23
CA LEU A 88 -10.34 1.45 19.16
C LEU A 88 -11.83 1.16 19.47
N ALA A 89 -12.55 0.44 18.60
CA ALA A 89 -13.83 -0.16 18.93
C ALA A 89 -13.63 -1.61 19.44
N GLU A 90 -14.27 -1.96 20.54
CA GLU A 90 -14.26 -3.32 21.10
C GLU A 90 -15.24 -4.24 20.36
N SER A 91 -16.32 -3.66 19.84
CA SER A 91 -17.35 -4.37 19.08
C SER A 91 -18.16 -3.40 18.21
N TRP A 92 -18.90 -3.97 17.27
CA TRP A 92 -19.82 -3.22 16.41
C TRP A 92 -21.05 -4.07 16.07
N GLN A 93 -22.14 -3.39 15.72
CA GLN A 93 -23.40 -4.01 15.35
C GLN A 93 -24.04 -3.23 14.21
N PRO A 94 -24.25 -3.83 13.03
CA PRO A 94 -25.09 -3.25 11.99
C PRO A 94 -26.58 -3.41 12.35
N SER A 95 -27.42 -2.48 11.88
CA SER A 95 -28.87 -2.66 11.85
C SER A 95 -29.28 -3.72 10.82
N ALA A 96 -30.51 -4.22 10.90
CA ALA A 96 -31.00 -5.26 10.00
C ALA A 96 -31.01 -4.83 8.52
N ASP A 97 -31.17 -3.53 8.25
CA ASP A 97 -31.13 -2.94 6.91
C ASP A 97 -29.71 -2.54 6.46
N GLY A 98 -28.70 -2.74 7.33
CA GLY A 98 -27.30 -2.45 7.02
C GLY A 98 -26.92 -0.98 6.90
N ILE A 99 -27.84 -0.03 7.20
CA ILE A 99 -27.58 1.41 7.05
C ILE A 99 -27.19 2.12 8.34
N THR A 100 -27.36 1.48 9.50
CA THR A 100 -26.94 2.02 10.79
C THR A 100 -25.91 1.09 11.42
N TRP A 101 -24.79 1.65 11.86
CA TRP A 101 -23.70 0.90 12.49
C TRP A 101 -23.40 1.49 13.87
N THR A 102 -23.50 0.68 14.91
CA THR A 102 -23.19 1.08 16.29
C THR A 102 -21.83 0.51 16.67
N PHE A 103 -20.88 1.38 17.03
CA PHE A 103 -19.56 0.99 17.53
C PHE A 103 -19.48 1.25 19.03
N ASN A 104 -19.11 0.21 19.79
CA ASN A 104 -18.79 0.32 21.21
C ASN A 104 -17.28 0.56 21.36
N LEU A 105 -16.91 1.71 21.90
CA LEU A 105 -15.53 2.16 21.97
C LEU A 105 -14.84 1.72 23.26
N ARG A 106 -13.54 1.53 23.20
CA ARG A 106 -12.69 1.29 24.37
C ARG A 106 -12.74 2.47 25.33
N LYS A 107 -12.81 2.15 26.62
CA LYS A 107 -12.86 3.15 27.69
C LYS A 107 -11.44 3.54 28.15
N GLY A 108 -11.27 4.78 28.53
CA GLY A 108 -10.03 5.26 29.15
C GLY A 108 -8.86 5.45 28.19
N VAL A 109 -9.05 5.30 26.88
CA VAL A 109 -8.04 5.60 25.87
C VAL A 109 -7.82 7.12 25.80
N LYS A 110 -6.56 7.53 25.68
CA LYS A 110 -6.16 8.92 25.48
C LYS A 110 -5.35 9.08 24.21
N PHE A 111 -5.50 10.22 23.60
CA PHE A 111 -4.57 10.66 22.56
C PHE A 111 -3.21 11.01 23.19
N GLN A 112 -2.19 11.13 22.35
CA GLN A 112 -0.81 11.43 22.76
C GLN A 112 -0.62 12.85 23.30
N ASP A 113 -1.65 13.71 23.22
CA ASP A 113 -1.75 15.03 23.86
C ASP A 113 -2.55 15.00 25.17
N ASP A 114 -2.78 13.83 25.73
CA ASP A 114 -3.56 13.56 26.96
C ASP A 114 -5.06 13.85 26.87
N THR A 115 -5.58 14.31 25.73
CA THR A 115 -7.02 14.48 25.51
C THR A 115 -7.74 13.11 25.41
N ALA A 116 -9.01 13.07 25.78
CA ALA A 116 -9.78 11.82 25.81
C ALA A 116 -10.15 11.36 24.39
N PHE A 117 -9.93 10.08 24.08
CA PHE A 117 -10.58 9.41 22.96
C PHE A 117 -12.00 9.02 23.37
N ASN A 118 -12.99 9.47 22.60
CA ASN A 118 -14.40 9.18 22.83
C ASN A 118 -15.20 9.23 21.51
N ALA A 119 -16.51 8.97 21.57
CA ALA A 119 -17.38 8.98 20.42
C ALA A 119 -17.46 10.35 19.73
N ALA A 120 -17.36 11.45 20.48
CA ALA A 120 -17.31 12.78 19.90
C ALA A 120 -16.04 13.01 19.05
N ALA A 121 -14.90 12.50 19.50
CA ALA A 121 -13.66 12.54 18.72
C ALA A 121 -13.75 11.69 17.43
N VAL A 122 -14.37 10.52 17.49
CA VAL A 122 -14.64 9.70 16.32
C VAL A 122 -15.49 10.46 15.30
N CYS A 123 -16.65 10.95 15.74
CA CYS A 123 -17.56 11.68 14.85
C CYS A 123 -16.91 12.95 14.27
N PHE A 124 -16.11 13.66 15.06
CA PHE A 124 -15.36 14.82 14.58
C PHE A 124 -14.46 14.48 13.38
N ASN A 125 -13.73 13.36 13.42
CA ASN A 125 -12.86 12.95 12.32
C ASN A 125 -13.66 12.64 11.05
N PHE A 126 -14.75 11.88 11.15
CA PHE A 126 -15.58 11.54 10.00
C PHE A 126 -16.30 12.77 9.44
N ASP A 127 -16.82 13.66 10.30
CA ASP A 127 -17.43 14.91 9.87
C ASP A 127 -16.40 15.85 9.21
N ARG A 128 -15.15 15.87 9.70
CA ARG A 128 -14.06 16.60 9.06
C ARG A 128 -13.89 16.14 7.61
N TRP A 129 -13.71 14.84 7.38
CA TRP A 129 -13.51 14.28 6.04
C TRP A 129 -14.72 14.50 5.13
N TYR A 130 -15.92 14.31 5.66
CA TYR A 130 -17.17 14.53 4.93
C TYR A 130 -17.33 15.98 4.47
N ASN A 131 -16.82 16.95 5.24
CA ASN A 131 -16.90 18.38 4.94
C ASN A 131 -15.68 18.94 4.19
N PHE A 132 -14.81 18.12 3.63
CA PHE A 132 -13.72 18.57 2.79
C PHE A 132 -14.22 19.38 1.59
N LYS A 133 -13.40 20.37 1.14
CA LYS A 133 -13.74 21.35 0.11
C LYS A 133 -12.60 21.56 -0.87
N GLY A 134 -12.91 22.04 -2.06
CA GLY A 134 -11.95 22.41 -3.07
C GLY A 134 -11.02 21.26 -3.42
N ILE A 135 -9.71 21.51 -3.42
CA ILE A 135 -8.71 20.47 -3.79
C ILE A 135 -8.70 19.26 -2.86
N GLN A 136 -9.20 19.40 -1.62
CA GLN A 136 -9.31 18.27 -0.69
C GLN A 136 -10.22 17.16 -1.22
N GLN A 137 -11.19 17.47 -2.08
CA GLN A 137 -12.10 16.50 -2.67
C GLN A 137 -11.50 15.72 -3.84
N SER A 138 -10.33 16.13 -4.33
CA SER A 138 -9.66 15.42 -5.42
C SER A 138 -9.30 13.99 -5.03
N SER A 139 -9.49 13.04 -5.94
CA SER A 139 -9.05 11.65 -5.78
C SER A 139 -7.54 11.50 -5.60
N SER A 140 -6.75 12.48 -6.04
CA SER A 140 -5.30 12.51 -5.79
C SER A 140 -4.93 12.86 -4.34
N ILE A 141 -5.87 13.42 -3.57
CA ILE A 141 -5.68 13.89 -2.18
C ILE A 141 -6.47 13.02 -1.20
N SER A 142 -7.80 12.90 -1.37
CA SER A 142 -8.67 12.11 -0.50
C SER A 142 -9.07 10.79 -1.18
N TYR A 143 -8.10 10.06 -1.73
CA TYR A 143 -8.32 8.85 -2.51
C TYR A 143 -9.25 7.86 -1.80
N TYR A 144 -8.96 7.52 -0.56
CA TYR A 144 -9.71 6.49 0.16
C TYR A 144 -11.09 6.96 0.60
N TRP A 145 -11.27 8.26 0.91
CA TRP A 145 -12.61 8.78 1.14
C TRP A 145 -13.48 8.65 -0.13
N ASN A 146 -12.94 9.05 -1.27
CA ASN A 146 -13.63 8.89 -2.56
C ASN A 146 -13.93 7.42 -2.87
N THR A 147 -12.98 6.51 -2.61
CA THR A 147 -13.13 5.08 -2.89
C THR A 147 -14.19 4.41 -2.01
N VAL A 148 -14.20 4.69 -0.69
CA VAL A 148 -15.09 4.03 0.27
C VAL A 148 -16.44 4.74 0.37
N PHE A 149 -16.44 6.06 0.39
CA PHE A 149 -17.65 6.87 0.64
C PHE A 149 -18.21 7.57 -0.60
N GLY A 150 -17.45 7.76 -1.67
CA GLY A 150 -17.90 8.21 -2.98
C GLY A 150 -18.11 9.70 -3.14
N GLY A 151 -18.54 10.41 -2.09
CA GLY A 151 -18.86 11.84 -2.16
C GLY A 151 -18.73 12.54 -0.81
N PHE A 152 -19.02 13.84 -0.80
CA PHE A 152 -18.86 14.74 0.34
C PHE A 152 -20.21 15.37 0.72
N ALA A 153 -20.26 16.12 1.81
CA ALA A 153 -21.45 16.86 2.24
C ALA A 153 -21.97 17.81 1.13
N LYS A 154 -21.03 18.41 0.42
CA LYS A 154 -21.28 19.19 -0.79
C LYS A 154 -20.16 18.87 -1.78
N ASN A 155 -20.50 18.25 -2.90
CA ASN A 155 -19.56 17.97 -3.96
C ASN A 155 -19.23 19.27 -4.74
N ASP A 156 -17.95 19.58 -4.88
CA ASP A 156 -17.46 20.65 -5.75
C ASP A 156 -17.28 20.13 -7.20
N ASP A 157 -16.99 18.84 -7.40
CA ASP A 157 -17.02 18.16 -8.70
C ASP A 157 -18.38 17.45 -8.88
N PRO A 158 -19.19 17.81 -9.89
CA PRO A 158 -20.49 17.19 -10.15
C PRO A 158 -20.41 15.71 -10.57
N LYS A 159 -19.21 15.22 -10.88
CA LYS A 159 -19.00 13.79 -11.19
C LYS A 159 -18.98 12.91 -9.94
N LEU A 160 -18.75 13.48 -8.76
CA LEU A 160 -18.83 12.76 -7.51
C LEU A 160 -20.27 12.37 -7.19
N GLY A 161 -20.47 11.13 -6.76
CA GLY A 161 -21.76 10.58 -6.37
C GLY A 161 -22.26 11.09 -5.02
N VAL A 162 -23.41 10.58 -4.60
CA VAL A 162 -23.91 10.77 -3.23
C VAL A 162 -22.98 10.02 -2.27
N SER A 163 -22.57 10.67 -1.19
CA SER A 163 -21.75 10.03 -0.17
C SER A 163 -22.46 8.84 0.46
N LEU A 164 -21.74 7.74 0.65
CA LEU A 164 -22.19 6.62 1.48
C LEU A 164 -22.33 7.05 2.95
N TYR A 165 -21.44 7.91 3.45
CA TYR A 165 -21.53 8.49 4.78
C TYR A 165 -22.64 9.53 4.84
N LYS A 166 -23.55 9.38 5.81
CA LYS A 166 -24.65 10.33 6.07
C LYS A 166 -24.38 11.14 7.32
N SER A 167 -24.04 10.48 8.43
CA SER A 167 -23.75 11.15 9.71
C SER A 167 -23.08 10.20 10.70
N CYS A 168 -22.42 10.79 11.71
CA CYS A 168 -22.01 10.11 12.93
C CYS A 168 -22.61 10.83 14.14
N GLN A 169 -23.10 10.07 15.12
CA GLN A 169 -23.64 10.58 16.37
C GLN A 169 -22.94 9.94 17.56
N ALA A 170 -22.38 10.77 18.43
CA ALA A 170 -21.96 10.34 19.76
C ALA A 170 -23.20 10.15 20.63
N LYS A 171 -23.65 8.91 20.81
CA LYS A 171 -24.79 8.58 21.66
C LYS A 171 -24.46 8.79 23.13
N ASP A 172 -23.26 8.45 23.51
CA ASP A 172 -22.58 8.71 24.77
C ASP A 172 -21.05 8.71 24.52
N ASP A 173 -20.23 8.84 25.57
CA ASP A 173 -18.76 8.91 25.41
C ASP A 173 -18.16 7.67 24.75
N ASN A 174 -18.79 6.50 24.86
CA ASN A 174 -18.23 5.24 24.37
C ASN A 174 -19.07 4.60 23.26
N THR A 175 -20.09 5.28 22.73
CA THR A 175 -20.95 4.73 21.69
C THR A 175 -21.06 5.70 20.52
N ALA A 176 -20.43 5.35 19.39
CA ALA A 176 -20.53 6.06 18.13
C ALA A 176 -21.53 5.36 17.19
N VAL A 177 -22.51 6.10 16.67
CA VAL A 177 -23.53 5.57 15.78
C VAL A 177 -23.39 6.23 14.40
N PHE A 178 -23.07 5.43 13.41
CA PHE A 178 -22.97 5.85 12.01
C PHE A 178 -24.28 5.60 11.28
N ALA A 179 -24.70 6.55 10.47
CA ALA A 179 -25.73 6.36 9.47
C ALA A 179 -25.14 6.42 8.07
N LEU A 180 -25.49 5.45 7.23
CA LEU A 180 -25.13 5.37 5.82
C LEU A 180 -26.34 5.76 4.95
N THR A 181 -26.09 6.13 3.71
CA THR A 181 -27.15 6.45 2.71
C THR A 181 -27.71 5.19 2.04
N SER A 182 -26.94 4.08 2.06
CA SER A 182 -27.31 2.77 1.54
C SER A 182 -26.56 1.68 2.28
N PRO A 183 -27.00 0.42 2.25
CA PRO A 183 -26.20 -0.70 2.74
C PRO A 183 -24.88 -0.80 1.99
N SER A 184 -23.82 -1.21 2.69
CA SER A 184 -22.52 -1.46 2.09
C SER A 184 -21.81 -2.60 2.80
N SER A 185 -21.52 -3.65 2.06
CA SER A 185 -20.78 -4.81 2.56
C SER A 185 -19.29 -4.52 2.77
N THR A 186 -18.77 -3.48 2.11
CA THR A 186 -17.36 -3.07 2.21
C THR A 186 -17.11 -1.97 3.25
N PHE A 187 -18.16 -1.44 3.90
CA PHE A 187 -18.02 -0.35 4.87
C PHE A 187 -17.06 -0.72 5.99
N LEU A 188 -17.28 -1.85 6.65
CA LEU A 188 -16.47 -2.26 7.80
C LEU A 188 -15.02 -2.57 7.41
N SER A 189 -14.82 -3.31 6.32
CA SER A 189 -13.48 -3.62 5.83
C SER A 189 -12.74 -2.37 5.34
N GLY A 190 -13.44 -1.42 4.74
CA GLY A 190 -12.89 -0.12 4.36
C GLY A 190 -12.37 0.68 5.56
N LEU A 191 -13.01 0.55 6.74
CA LEU A 191 -12.56 1.23 7.96
C LEU A 191 -11.23 0.69 8.53
N THR A 192 -10.69 -0.42 8.03
CA THR A 192 -9.35 -0.89 8.39
C THR A 192 -8.23 -0.08 7.73
N LEU A 193 -8.57 0.73 6.74
CA LEU A 193 -7.59 1.60 6.05
C LEU A 193 -7.02 2.65 7.00
N PRO A 194 -5.69 2.88 6.99
CA PRO A 194 -5.08 3.90 7.82
C PRO A 194 -5.62 5.31 7.56
N ALA A 195 -6.16 5.56 6.37
CA ALA A 195 -6.81 6.83 6.02
C ALA A 195 -7.97 7.20 6.96
N PHE A 196 -8.58 6.20 7.62
CA PHE A 196 -9.68 6.38 8.58
C PHE A 196 -9.22 6.23 10.03
N SER A 197 -7.94 6.40 10.30
CA SER A 197 -7.40 6.45 11.66
C SER A 197 -7.84 7.72 12.37
N ILE A 198 -8.11 7.59 13.67
CA ILE A 198 -8.66 8.69 14.48
C ILE A 198 -7.53 9.55 15.04
N ALA A 199 -7.57 10.83 14.74
CA ALA A 199 -6.65 11.84 15.24
C ALA A 199 -7.28 12.69 16.35
N SER A 200 -6.46 13.30 17.23
CA SER A 200 -6.92 14.24 18.24
C SER A 200 -7.63 15.44 17.59
N PRO A 201 -8.91 15.71 17.90
CA PRO A 201 -9.63 16.87 17.39
C PRO A 201 -8.97 18.20 17.78
N ASP A 202 -8.39 18.25 18.97
CA ASP A 202 -7.72 19.46 19.46
C ASP A 202 -6.42 19.72 18.69
N ALA A 203 -5.64 18.67 18.41
CA ALA A 203 -4.45 18.78 17.59
C ALA A 203 -4.77 19.15 16.13
N LEU A 204 -5.80 18.54 15.54
CA LEU A 204 -6.26 18.86 14.18
C LEU A 204 -6.61 20.35 14.03
N LYS A 205 -7.34 20.92 15.00
CA LYS A 205 -7.70 22.34 15.04
C LYS A 205 -6.48 23.22 15.29
N LYS A 206 -5.71 22.91 16.35
CA LYS A 206 -4.58 23.72 16.81
C LYS A 206 -3.48 23.85 15.77
N TYR A 207 -3.24 22.79 14.99
CA TYR A 207 -2.14 22.71 14.02
C TYR A 207 -2.61 22.78 12.56
N ASN A 208 -3.79 23.36 12.33
CA ASN A 208 -4.33 23.66 11.00
C ASN A 208 -4.28 22.46 10.03
N ALA A 209 -4.82 21.31 10.44
CA ALA A 209 -4.74 20.07 9.67
C ALA A 209 -5.34 20.20 8.25
N ASP A 210 -6.31 21.10 8.05
CA ASP A 210 -6.99 21.29 6.77
C ASP A 210 -6.28 22.25 5.81
N GLU A 211 -5.10 22.76 6.19
CA GLU A 211 -4.29 23.63 5.34
C GLU A 211 -3.57 22.82 4.27
N ILE A 212 -4.07 22.87 3.05
CA ILE A 212 -3.46 22.28 1.85
C ILE A 212 -3.26 23.36 0.81
N GLY A 213 -2.04 23.49 0.33
CA GLY A 213 -1.67 24.38 -0.78
C GLY A 213 -1.55 23.65 -2.11
N GLY A 214 -1.18 24.41 -3.14
CA GLY A 214 -0.91 23.87 -4.48
C GLY A 214 -2.16 23.60 -5.32
N SER A 215 -2.12 22.55 -6.12
CA SER A 215 -3.22 22.10 -6.97
C SER A 215 -3.49 20.61 -6.77
N ALA A 216 -4.60 20.09 -7.31
CA ALA A 216 -4.90 18.65 -7.25
C ALA A 216 -3.81 17.77 -7.90
N SER A 217 -3.14 18.26 -8.94
CA SER A 217 -2.04 17.55 -9.60
C SER A 217 -0.67 17.74 -8.93
N SER A 218 -0.54 18.76 -8.07
CA SER A 218 0.70 19.06 -7.32
C SER A 218 0.35 19.64 -5.94
N PRO A 219 -0.19 18.83 -5.02
CA PRO A 219 -0.58 19.30 -3.70
C PRO A 219 0.64 19.61 -2.84
N SER A 220 0.51 20.62 -1.97
CA SER A 220 1.48 20.97 -0.95
C SER A 220 0.90 20.71 0.43
N PHE A 221 1.43 19.72 1.14
CA PHE A 221 1.01 19.34 2.49
C PHE A 221 1.86 20.09 3.52
N SER A 222 1.49 21.33 3.81
CA SER A 222 2.25 22.25 4.69
C SER A 222 1.70 22.39 6.09
N SER A 223 0.55 21.76 6.40
CA SER A 223 -0.05 21.85 7.73
C SER A 223 0.94 21.40 8.82
N GLN A 224 0.96 22.11 9.95
CA GLN A 224 1.80 21.71 11.08
C GLN A 224 1.36 20.36 11.67
N PHE A 225 0.07 20.03 11.57
CA PHE A 225 -0.42 18.72 12.00
C PHE A 225 0.28 17.61 11.23
N GLY A 226 0.27 17.64 9.91
CA GLY A 226 0.82 16.60 9.06
C GLY A 226 2.35 16.57 8.95
N THR A 227 3.04 17.60 9.47
CA THR A 227 4.51 17.73 9.34
C THR A 227 5.28 17.68 10.65
N ALA A 228 4.66 18.10 11.77
CA ALA A 228 5.35 18.26 13.04
C ALA A 228 4.55 17.82 14.26
N HIS A 229 3.23 17.72 14.18
CA HIS A 229 2.36 17.44 15.32
C HIS A 229 1.25 16.40 15.00
N PRO A 230 1.59 15.24 14.40
CA PRO A 230 0.61 14.17 14.18
C PRO A 230 0.30 13.49 15.51
N ILE A 231 -0.88 13.72 16.05
CA ILE A 231 -1.32 13.25 17.37
C ILE A 231 -2.41 12.20 17.21
N GLY A 232 -2.07 10.94 17.49
CA GLY A 232 -2.96 9.79 17.48
C GLY A 232 -3.04 9.10 18.84
N THR A 233 -3.45 7.82 18.83
CA THR A 233 -3.55 6.95 20.01
C THR A 233 -2.51 5.85 20.02
N GLY A 234 -1.71 5.71 18.97
CA GLY A 234 -0.87 4.55 18.67
C GLY A 234 0.31 4.30 19.61
N PRO A 235 0.99 3.15 19.44
CA PRO A 235 2.07 2.69 20.32
C PRO A 235 3.36 3.50 20.20
N PHE A 236 3.51 4.29 19.15
CA PHE A 236 4.60 5.25 18.98
C PHE A 236 4.07 6.64 18.75
N LYS A 237 4.81 7.65 19.15
CA LYS A 237 4.54 9.06 18.89
C LYS A 237 5.66 9.70 18.09
N PHE A 238 5.28 10.73 17.36
CA PHE A 238 6.20 11.54 16.58
C PHE A 238 7.27 12.18 17.46
N SER A 239 8.51 12.13 17.00
CA SER A 239 9.64 12.80 17.67
C SER A 239 10.26 13.86 16.76
N SER A 240 10.66 13.50 15.54
CA SER A 240 11.22 14.44 14.57
C SER A 240 11.15 13.92 13.14
N TRP A 241 11.16 14.84 12.19
CA TRP A 241 11.20 14.52 10.76
C TRP A 241 12.11 15.49 10.00
N ASN A 242 13.25 14.99 9.56
CA ASN A 242 14.11 15.65 8.61
C ASN A 242 13.81 15.10 7.23
N ARG A 243 13.16 15.89 6.38
CA ARG A 243 12.75 15.48 5.04
C ARG A 243 13.91 14.86 4.26
N ASN A 244 13.66 13.72 3.61
CA ASN A 244 14.60 12.94 2.81
C ASN A 244 15.85 12.42 3.58
N ASP A 245 15.88 12.55 4.90
CA ASP A 245 16.94 12.01 5.77
C ASP A 245 16.39 10.93 6.70
N LYS A 246 15.49 11.32 7.63
CA LYS A 246 14.88 10.37 8.58
C LYS A 246 13.63 10.92 9.23
N LEU A 247 12.70 10.03 9.49
CA LEU A 247 11.57 10.21 10.39
C LEU A 247 11.79 9.37 11.66
N VAL A 248 11.71 9.97 12.83
CA VAL A 248 11.92 9.31 14.12
C VAL A 248 10.62 9.27 14.91
N LEU A 249 10.24 8.08 15.31
CA LEU A 249 9.17 7.83 16.25
C LEU A 249 9.74 7.30 17.56
N GLU A 250 9.18 7.72 18.70
CA GLU A 250 9.54 7.21 20.03
C GLU A 250 8.36 6.47 20.66
N ARG A 251 8.65 5.53 21.54
CA ARG A 251 7.63 4.74 22.23
C ARG A 251 6.65 5.63 22.99
N ASN A 252 5.38 5.32 22.86
CA ASN A 252 4.34 5.90 23.69
C ASN A 252 4.22 5.11 25.01
N ASP A 253 4.86 5.58 26.07
CA ASP A 253 4.81 4.91 27.38
C ASP A 253 3.44 4.99 28.06
N ALA A 254 2.54 5.86 27.57
CA ALA A 254 1.16 5.97 28.00
C ALA A 254 0.18 5.19 27.10
N TYR A 255 0.69 4.35 26.19
CA TYR A 255 -0.14 3.55 25.29
C TYR A 255 -1.13 2.66 26.07
N TRP A 256 -2.37 2.66 25.64
CA TRP A 256 -3.48 1.93 26.28
C TRP A 256 -3.39 0.41 26.17
N GLY A 257 -2.70 -0.09 25.14
CA GLY A 257 -2.45 -1.52 24.90
C GLY A 257 -1.06 -1.97 25.37
N ASP A 258 -0.57 -3.07 24.78
CA ASP A 258 0.77 -3.57 25.07
C ASP A 258 1.84 -2.61 24.57
N LYS A 259 2.67 -2.13 25.50
CA LYS A 259 3.75 -1.18 25.16
C LYS A 259 4.72 -1.77 24.15
N ALA A 260 5.14 -0.96 23.19
CA ALA A 260 6.17 -1.32 22.23
C ALA A 260 7.47 -1.76 22.96
N LYS A 261 8.12 -2.78 22.40
CA LYS A 261 9.40 -3.29 22.95
C LYS A 261 10.59 -2.41 22.54
N LEU A 262 10.49 -1.78 21.36
CA LEU A 262 11.47 -0.81 20.89
C LEU A 262 11.27 0.55 21.57
N ALA A 263 12.36 1.23 21.90
CA ALA A 263 12.30 2.61 22.36
C ALA A 263 12.05 3.59 21.22
N ARG A 264 12.54 3.27 20.03
CA ARG A 264 12.40 4.10 18.82
C ARG A 264 12.26 3.26 17.56
N VAL A 265 11.57 3.83 16.57
CA VAL A 265 11.59 3.38 15.18
C VAL A 265 12.03 4.56 14.32
N ILE A 266 13.00 4.34 13.45
CA ILE A 266 13.55 5.34 12.55
C ILE A 266 13.30 4.87 11.12
N PHE A 267 12.55 5.62 10.35
CA PHE A 267 12.36 5.39 8.93
C PHE A 267 13.37 6.22 8.15
N LYS A 268 14.21 5.54 7.36
CA LYS A 268 15.25 6.16 6.55
C LYS A 268 14.94 5.99 5.07
N PRO A 269 14.60 7.08 4.33
CA PRO A 269 14.33 7.00 2.91
C PRO A 269 15.61 6.66 2.13
N ILE A 270 15.58 5.57 1.37
CA ILE A 270 16.62 5.12 0.44
C ILE A 270 15.91 4.62 -0.81
N ALA A 271 15.78 5.47 -1.81
CA ALA A 271 14.96 5.19 -3.00
C ALA A 271 15.49 4.01 -3.83
N ASP A 272 16.80 3.88 -3.97
CA ASP A 272 17.43 2.80 -4.73
C ASP A 272 17.43 1.47 -3.98
N GLY A 273 16.96 0.38 -4.62
CA GLY A 273 16.89 -0.94 -4.01
C GLY A 273 18.27 -1.54 -3.67
N ASN A 274 19.28 -1.33 -4.50
CA ASN A 274 20.65 -1.75 -4.21
C ASN A 274 21.22 -0.96 -3.04
N GLY A 275 20.88 0.35 -2.95
CA GLY A 275 21.24 1.19 -1.82
C GLY A 275 20.66 0.66 -0.51
N ARG A 276 19.37 0.24 -0.48
CA ARG A 276 18.78 -0.39 0.71
C ARG A 276 19.46 -1.70 1.08
N ARG A 277 19.79 -2.55 0.09
CA ARG A 277 20.54 -3.78 0.32
C ARG A 277 21.91 -3.49 0.94
N GLN A 278 22.67 -2.55 0.38
CA GLN A 278 24.00 -2.16 0.90
C GLN A 278 23.90 -1.57 2.32
N ALA A 279 22.91 -0.73 2.60
CA ALA A 279 22.66 -0.19 3.93
C ALA A 279 22.33 -1.29 4.96
N LEU A 280 21.58 -2.33 4.58
CA LEU A 280 21.36 -3.50 5.43
C LEU A 280 22.67 -4.26 5.67
N GLN A 281 23.47 -4.49 4.63
CA GLN A 281 24.73 -5.23 4.71
C GLN A 281 25.80 -4.50 5.52
N SER A 282 25.82 -3.16 5.50
CA SER A 282 26.71 -2.35 6.34
C SER A 282 26.22 -2.19 7.78
N GLY A 283 24.98 -2.60 8.09
CA GLY A 283 24.37 -2.41 9.41
C GLY A 283 23.80 -1.00 9.66
N GLU A 284 23.75 -0.16 8.64
CA GLU A 284 23.16 1.18 8.71
C GLU A 284 21.64 1.12 8.95
N ILE A 285 20.97 0.11 8.37
CA ILE A 285 19.57 -0.21 8.63
C ILE A 285 19.45 -1.66 9.11
N GLN A 286 18.37 -1.99 9.83
CA GLN A 286 18.10 -3.35 10.31
C GLN A 286 16.99 -4.06 9.53
N GLY A 287 16.33 -3.38 8.60
CA GLY A 287 15.34 -3.99 7.71
C GLY A 287 14.93 -3.07 6.59
N TYR A 288 14.41 -3.66 5.50
CA TYR A 288 13.85 -2.90 4.38
C TYR A 288 12.82 -3.74 3.61
N ASP A 289 12.01 -3.05 2.83
CA ASP A 289 10.93 -3.60 2.01
C ASP A 289 11.31 -3.69 0.53
N LEU A 290 10.55 -4.52 -0.23
CA LEU A 290 10.71 -4.70 -1.68
C LEU A 290 12.12 -5.20 -2.05
N VAL A 291 12.50 -6.33 -1.44
CA VAL A 291 13.74 -7.05 -1.79
C VAL A 291 13.64 -7.53 -3.24
N ALA A 292 14.65 -7.17 -4.04
CA ALA A 292 14.70 -7.64 -5.41
C ALA A 292 14.81 -9.19 -5.46
N PRO A 293 14.03 -9.87 -6.34
CA PRO A 293 14.03 -11.34 -6.41
C PRO A 293 15.44 -11.96 -6.53
N GLY A 294 16.31 -11.33 -7.32
CA GLY A 294 17.69 -11.78 -7.52
C GLY A 294 18.59 -11.69 -6.28
N ASP A 295 18.21 -10.86 -5.28
CA ASP A 295 19.00 -10.67 -4.07
C ASP A 295 18.62 -11.64 -2.94
N ILE A 296 17.45 -12.26 -3.01
CA ILE A 296 16.89 -13.11 -1.94
C ILE A 296 17.85 -14.24 -1.55
N GLY A 297 18.37 -14.98 -2.55
CA GLY A 297 19.29 -16.11 -2.31
C GLY A 297 20.59 -15.65 -1.64
N GLN A 298 21.17 -14.57 -2.09
CA GLN A 298 22.40 -13.99 -1.52
C GLN A 298 22.19 -13.54 -0.08
N LEU A 299 21.08 -12.84 0.20
CA LEU A 299 20.78 -12.36 1.55
C LEU A 299 20.49 -13.51 2.52
N LYS A 300 19.73 -14.54 2.11
CA LYS A 300 19.52 -15.76 2.91
C LYS A 300 20.87 -16.43 3.24
N SER A 301 21.75 -16.59 2.26
CA SER A 301 23.08 -17.20 2.44
C SER A 301 24.00 -16.38 3.35
N ALA A 302 23.84 -15.06 3.39
CA ALA A 302 24.56 -14.17 4.29
C ALA A 302 23.95 -14.10 5.70
N GLY A 303 22.88 -14.86 5.97
CA GLY A 303 22.25 -14.99 7.28
C GLY A 303 21.20 -13.90 7.62
N TYR A 304 20.75 -13.11 6.65
CA TYR A 304 19.62 -12.21 6.82
C TYR A 304 18.30 -12.97 6.82
N GLN A 305 17.32 -12.45 7.53
CA GLN A 305 15.97 -12.99 7.52
C GLN A 305 15.22 -12.44 6.31
N ILE A 306 14.65 -13.32 5.51
CA ILE A 306 13.74 -12.96 4.43
C ILE A 306 12.33 -13.36 4.86
N LEU A 307 11.48 -12.38 4.99
CA LEU A 307 10.07 -12.54 5.35
C LEU A 307 9.21 -12.22 4.14
N GLU A 308 8.29 -13.10 3.80
CA GLU A 308 7.41 -12.95 2.63
C GLU A 308 6.01 -12.56 3.08
N ARG A 309 5.43 -11.55 2.44
CA ARG A 309 4.00 -11.23 2.61
C ARG A 309 3.16 -12.28 1.89
N PRO A 310 2.00 -12.66 2.44
CA PRO A 310 1.01 -13.41 1.68
C PRO A 310 0.68 -12.73 0.35
N ALA A 311 0.42 -13.52 -0.69
CA ALA A 311 0.04 -12.97 -1.99
C ALA A 311 -1.31 -12.25 -1.90
N PHE A 312 -1.31 -10.94 -2.08
CA PHE A 312 -2.49 -10.09 -2.04
C PHE A 312 -2.39 -8.97 -3.07
N ASN A 313 -1.98 -9.34 -4.26
CA ASN A 313 -1.76 -8.42 -5.37
C ASN A 313 -2.02 -9.15 -6.70
N VAL A 314 -2.13 -8.39 -7.76
CA VAL A 314 -2.20 -8.90 -9.13
C VAL A 314 -1.40 -8.00 -10.06
N GLY A 315 -0.51 -8.59 -10.87
CA GLY A 315 0.06 -7.94 -12.03
C GLY A 315 -0.75 -8.29 -13.27
N TYR A 316 -1.06 -7.31 -14.10
CA TYR A 316 -1.85 -7.52 -15.30
C TYR A 316 -1.39 -6.66 -16.50
N ILE A 317 -1.76 -7.12 -17.68
CA ILE A 317 -1.76 -6.34 -18.91
C ILE A 317 -3.17 -5.83 -19.13
N GLY A 318 -3.39 -4.52 -19.14
CA GLY A 318 -4.70 -3.91 -19.46
C GLY A 318 -4.85 -3.65 -20.95
N PHE A 319 -6.08 -3.73 -21.43
CA PHE A 319 -6.48 -3.47 -22.80
C PHE A 319 -7.46 -2.29 -22.87
N ASN A 320 -7.07 -1.21 -23.51
CA ASN A 320 -8.01 -0.11 -23.76
C ASN A 320 -8.85 -0.41 -24.99
N GLN A 321 -10.07 -0.87 -24.77
CA GLN A 321 -10.97 -1.31 -25.82
C GLN A 321 -11.59 -0.17 -26.64
N ALA A 322 -11.41 1.09 -26.23
CA ALA A 322 -11.71 2.24 -27.08
C ALA A 322 -10.66 2.46 -28.20
N LYS A 323 -9.58 1.68 -28.20
CA LYS A 323 -8.47 1.77 -29.16
C LYS A 323 -8.34 0.46 -29.97
N ALA A 324 -8.75 0.49 -31.24
CA ALA A 324 -8.55 -0.66 -32.11
C ALA A 324 -7.07 -1.09 -32.16
N PRO A 325 -6.77 -2.41 -32.22
CA PRO A 325 -7.71 -3.51 -32.35
C PRO A 325 -8.15 -4.14 -31.01
N MET A 326 -8.03 -3.44 -29.86
CA MET A 326 -8.38 -3.98 -28.54
C MET A 326 -9.90 -4.16 -28.34
N ASP A 327 -10.74 -3.56 -29.17
CA ASP A 327 -12.19 -3.80 -29.25
C ASP A 327 -12.53 -5.22 -29.78
N ASN A 328 -11.62 -5.86 -30.51
CA ASN A 328 -11.81 -7.19 -31.08
C ASN A 328 -11.48 -8.30 -30.09
N GLN A 329 -12.46 -9.10 -29.68
CA GLN A 329 -12.29 -10.16 -28.70
C GLN A 329 -11.33 -11.27 -29.16
N ASN A 330 -11.38 -11.69 -30.42
CA ASN A 330 -10.45 -12.69 -30.96
C ASN A 330 -9.01 -12.18 -30.91
N PHE A 331 -8.80 -10.88 -31.12
CA PHE A 331 -7.49 -10.27 -31.02
C PHE A 331 -6.98 -10.26 -29.57
N ARG A 332 -7.83 -9.90 -28.59
CA ARG A 332 -7.46 -9.97 -27.17
C ARG A 332 -7.14 -11.39 -26.71
N GLN A 333 -7.94 -12.36 -27.17
CA GLN A 333 -7.69 -13.79 -26.90
C GLN A 333 -6.39 -14.27 -27.56
N ALA A 334 -6.08 -13.81 -28.78
CA ALA A 334 -4.81 -14.13 -29.44
C ALA A 334 -3.62 -13.64 -28.60
N ILE A 335 -3.69 -12.40 -28.08
CA ILE A 335 -2.68 -11.89 -27.14
C ILE A 335 -2.59 -12.80 -25.92
N ALA A 336 -3.71 -13.14 -25.27
CA ALA A 336 -3.71 -13.91 -24.03
C ALA A 336 -3.06 -15.30 -24.20
N TYR A 337 -3.33 -16.00 -25.32
CA TYR A 337 -2.69 -17.29 -25.64
C TYR A 337 -1.23 -17.17 -26.11
N ALA A 338 -0.82 -15.99 -26.61
CA ALA A 338 0.57 -15.77 -27.03
C ALA A 338 1.54 -15.61 -25.86
N LEU A 339 1.09 -15.16 -24.69
CA LEU A 339 1.95 -14.79 -23.54
C LEU A 339 2.39 -16.02 -22.74
N ASN A 340 3.69 -16.24 -22.64
CA ASN A 340 4.28 -17.31 -21.83
C ASN A 340 4.48 -16.83 -20.36
N ARG A 341 3.33 -16.68 -19.66
CA ARG A 341 3.29 -16.19 -18.27
C ARG A 341 4.06 -17.10 -17.31
N ASP A 342 3.99 -18.44 -17.51
CA ASP A 342 4.71 -19.42 -16.70
C ASP A 342 6.23 -19.21 -16.77
N ALA A 343 6.77 -19.05 -17.97
CA ALA A 343 8.20 -18.81 -18.16
C ALA A 343 8.63 -17.48 -17.52
N LEU A 344 7.82 -16.41 -17.67
CA LEU A 344 8.11 -15.13 -17.06
C LEU A 344 8.12 -15.22 -15.52
N VAL A 345 7.06 -15.81 -14.93
CA VAL A 345 6.92 -15.91 -13.47
C VAL A 345 8.08 -16.74 -12.90
N LYS A 346 8.37 -17.88 -13.48
CA LYS A 346 9.48 -18.74 -13.06
C LYS A 346 10.85 -18.06 -13.15
N ALA A 347 11.07 -17.20 -14.16
CA ALA A 347 12.38 -16.60 -14.41
C ALA A 347 12.62 -15.28 -13.67
N LYS A 348 11.57 -14.52 -13.37
CA LYS A 348 11.68 -13.10 -12.94
C LYS A 348 11.04 -12.79 -11.59
N TYR A 349 10.27 -13.73 -11.03
CA TYR A 349 9.54 -13.50 -9.79
C TYR A 349 10.11 -14.34 -8.63
N PRO A 350 9.87 -13.94 -7.37
CA PRO A 350 10.30 -14.74 -6.22
C PRO A 350 9.67 -16.14 -6.23
N GLU A 351 10.32 -17.08 -5.56
CA GLU A 351 9.74 -18.39 -5.28
C GLU A 351 8.37 -18.24 -4.59
N GLY A 352 7.40 -19.05 -5.01
CA GLY A 352 6.02 -18.98 -4.52
C GLY A 352 5.15 -17.90 -5.17
N ALA A 353 5.65 -17.16 -6.17
CA ALA A 353 4.80 -16.41 -7.07
C ALA A 353 4.02 -17.38 -7.98
N GLU A 354 2.76 -17.05 -8.25
CA GLU A 354 1.84 -17.89 -9.02
C GLU A 354 1.34 -17.15 -10.27
N VAL A 355 1.11 -17.89 -11.36
CA VAL A 355 0.48 -17.34 -12.55
C VAL A 355 -0.96 -16.98 -12.21
N ALA A 356 -1.32 -15.72 -12.40
CA ALA A 356 -2.69 -15.26 -12.16
C ALA A 356 -3.63 -15.72 -13.27
N THR A 357 -4.81 -16.23 -12.88
CA THR A 357 -5.88 -16.64 -13.80
C THR A 357 -7.06 -15.68 -13.78
N GLN A 358 -7.13 -14.79 -12.79
CA GLN A 358 -8.18 -13.79 -12.59
C GLN A 358 -7.60 -12.55 -11.91
N PHE A 359 -8.38 -11.43 -11.90
CA PHE A 359 -7.90 -10.14 -11.39
C PHE A 359 -7.88 -10.02 -9.87
N GLN A 360 -8.42 -10.97 -9.14
CA GLN A 360 -8.31 -11.02 -7.67
C GLN A 360 -7.44 -12.20 -7.21
N PRO A 361 -6.77 -12.09 -6.05
CA PRO A 361 -6.00 -13.19 -5.48
C PRO A 361 -6.89 -14.40 -5.14
N PRO A 362 -6.38 -15.64 -5.29
CA PRO A 362 -7.16 -16.84 -4.98
C PRO A 362 -7.49 -17.00 -3.49
N THR A 363 -6.83 -16.25 -2.61
CA THR A 363 -7.05 -16.24 -1.16
C THR A 363 -8.31 -15.47 -0.74
N LEU A 364 -8.86 -14.62 -1.61
CA LEU A 364 -10.13 -13.92 -1.35
C LEU A 364 -11.33 -14.81 -1.65
N PHE A 365 -12.39 -14.64 -0.83
CA PHE A 365 -13.68 -15.25 -1.14
C PHE A 365 -14.17 -14.79 -2.53
N GLY A 366 -15.02 -15.59 -3.17
CA GLY A 366 -15.51 -15.28 -4.52
C GLY A 366 -14.46 -15.48 -5.63
N SER A 367 -13.26 -15.94 -5.32
CA SER A 367 -12.34 -16.46 -6.33
C SER A 367 -12.95 -17.68 -6.99
N SER A 368 -12.90 -17.74 -8.34
CA SER A 368 -13.51 -18.81 -9.12
C SER A 368 -12.46 -19.77 -9.68
N THR A 369 -12.76 -21.07 -9.62
CA THR A 369 -11.94 -22.13 -10.24
C THR A 369 -12.43 -22.48 -11.64
N SER A 370 -13.54 -21.90 -12.09
CA SER A 370 -14.14 -22.12 -13.42
C SER A 370 -13.83 -21.02 -14.43
N VAL A 371 -13.02 -20.02 -14.08
CA VAL A 371 -12.62 -18.96 -15.01
C VAL A 371 -11.97 -19.56 -16.27
N PRO A 372 -12.25 -19.01 -17.46
CA PRO A 372 -11.52 -19.37 -18.67
C PRO A 372 -10.02 -19.18 -18.49
N THR A 373 -9.24 -20.21 -18.77
CA THR A 373 -7.78 -20.15 -18.69
C THR A 373 -7.16 -19.95 -20.07
N TYR A 374 -6.21 -19.04 -20.16
CA TYR A 374 -5.48 -18.70 -21.38
C TYR A 374 -4.04 -19.18 -21.26
N ASN A 375 -3.83 -20.51 -21.30
CA ASN A 375 -2.49 -21.10 -21.22
C ASN A 375 -1.71 -20.79 -22.49
N TYR A 376 -0.38 -20.69 -22.39
CA TYR A 376 0.51 -20.42 -23.52
C TYR A 376 0.29 -21.42 -24.65
N ASP A 377 -0.22 -20.93 -25.78
CA ASP A 377 -0.47 -21.70 -27.01
C ASP A 377 -0.30 -20.78 -28.22
N PRO A 378 0.92 -20.65 -28.75
CA PRO A 378 1.18 -19.77 -29.88
C PRO A 378 0.51 -20.25 -31.19
N ALA A 379 0.15 -21.52 -31.32
CA ALA A 379 -0.58 -22.03 -32.49
C ALA A 379 -2.04 -21.55 -32.48
N LYS A 380 -2.70 -21.65 -31.31
CA LYS A 380 -4.04 -21.11 -31.08
C LYS A 380 -4.06 -19.59 -31.20
N ALA A 381 -3.02 -18.92 -30.68
CA ALA A 381 -2.88 -17.46 -30.81
C ALA A 381 -2.85 -17.04 -32.28
N LYS A 382 -2.06 -17.70 -33.13
CA LYS A 382 -2.02 -17.43 -34.59
C LYS A 382 -3.37 -17.67 -35.28
N THR A 383 -4.08 -18.72 -34.90
CA THR A 383 -5.41 -19.02 -35.42
C THR A 383 -6.43 -17.93 -35.06
N LEU A 384 -6.44 -17.51 -33.79
CA LEU A 384 -7.33 -16.44 -33.32
C LEU A 384 -6.96 -15.09 -33.95
N LEU A 385 -5.66 -14.82 -34.12
CA LEU A 385 -5.18 -13.62 -34.80
C LEU A 385 -5.69 -13.56 -36.26
N ALA A 386 -5.61 -14.67 -37.00
CA ALA A 386 -6.18 -14.76 -38.34
C ALA A 386 -7.71 -14.56 -38.34
N ASN A 387 -8.42 -15.18 -37.37
CA ASN A 387 -9.87 -15.06 -37.24
C ASN A 387 -10.33 -13.67 -36.78
N SER A 388 -9.43 -12.86 -36.23
CA SER A 388 -9.74 -11.48 -35.83
C SER A 388 -9.96 -10.56 -37.04
N GLY A 389 -9.45 -10.91 -38.21
CA GLY A 389 -9.52 -10.09 -39.41
C GLY A 389 -8.63 -8.84 -39.35
N VAL A 390 -7.81 -8.70 -38.33
CA VAL A 390 -6.91 -7.55 -38.20
C VAL A 390 -5.73 -7.68 -39.16
N THR A 391 -5.66 -6.79 -40.12
CA THR A 391 -4.55 -6.73 -41.07
C THR A 391 -3.39 -5.90 -40.50
N ASN A 392 -2.13 -6.38 -40.63
CA ASN A 392 -0.95 -5.73 -40.04
C ASN A 392 -1.07 -5.46 -38.51
N PRO A 393 -1.26 -6.52 -37.71
CA PRO A 393 -1.51 -6.39 -36.29
C PRO A 393 -0.36 -5.67 -35.60
N THR A 394 -0.61 -4.46 -35.12
CA THR A 394 0.36 -3.62 -34.41
C THR A 394 -0.29 -3.12 -33.14
N VAL A 395 0.45 -3.20 -32.01
CA VAL A 395 -0.01 -2.72 -30.72
C VAL A 395 1.01 -1.74 -30.14
N GLU A 396 0.52 -0.67 -29.55
CA GLU A 396 1.30 0.24 -28.72
C GLU A 396 1.28 -0.30 -27.29
N PHE A 397 2.44 -0.76 -26.79
CA PHE A 397 2.56 -1.37 -25.48
C PHE A 397 3.35 -0.48 -24.51
N TRP A 398 2.66 -0.03 -23.46
CA TRP A 398 3.18 0.88 -22.45
C TRP A 398 3.72 0.14 -21.24
N TYR A 399 4.88 0.58 -20.72
CA TYR A 399 5.44 0.10 -19.46
C TYR A 399 6.10 1.26 -18.68
N PRO A 400 6.06 1.23 -17.33
CA PRO A 400 6.67 2.27 -16.53
C PRO A 400 8.18 2.10 -16.40
N THR A 401 8.88 3.22 -16.16
CA THR A 401 10.31 3.25 -15.82
C THR A 401 10.55 3.86 -14.45
N GLY A 402 11.72 3.59 -13.86
CA GLY A 402 12.12 4.17 -12.58
C GLY A 402 11.28 3.71 -11.39
N VAL A 403 10.68 2.52 -11.47
CA VAL A 403 9.82 1.99 -10.40
C VAL A 403 9.99 0.48 -10.25
N SER A 404 9.84 0.02 -9.00
CA SER A 404 9.60 -1.39 -8.63
C SER A 404 8.29 -1.45 -7.84
N ARG A 405 7.44 -2.44 -8.15
CA ARG A 405 6.16 -2.65 -7.46
C ARG A 405 6.06 -4.09 -6.96
N PRO A 406 5.28 -4.36 -5.89
CA PRO A 406 5.10 -5.73 -5.39
C PRO A 406 4.75 -6.73 -6.49
N TYR A 407 3.84 -6.37 -7.39
CA TYR A 407 3.37 -7.18 -8.51
C TYR A 407 4.22 -7.04 -9.79
N MET A 408 5.18 -6.15 -9.82
CA MET A 408 6.01 -5.84 -11.01
C MET A 408 7.41 -5.33 -10.58
N PRO A 409 8.27 -6.22 -10.07
CA PRO A 409 9.61 -5.83 -9.59
C PRO A 409 10.50 -5.22 -10.68
N ASP A 410 10.38 -5.69 -11.91
CA ASP A 410 11.12 -5.21 -13.08
C ASP A 410 10.17 -5.05 -14.28
N PRO A 411 9.58 -3.86 -14.46
CA PRO A 411 8.65 -3.60 -15.56
C PRO A 411 9.29 -3.77 -16.94
N ALA A 412 10.55 -3.40 -17.09
CA ALA A 412 11.25 -3.49 -18.37
C ALA A 412 11.48 -4.95 -18.78
N ALA A 413 11.87 -5.82 -17.84
CA ALA A 413 12.02 -7.23 -18.10
C ALA A 413 10.68 -7.91 -18.46
N ASN A 414 9.58 -7.54 -17.78
CA ASN A 414 8.25 -8.03 -18.12
C ASN A 414 7.84 -7.60 -19.53
N PHE A 415 8.03 -6.33 -19.86
CA PHE A 415 7.75 -5.81 -21.20
C PHE A 415 8.53 -6.55 -22.28
N GLN A 416 9.84 -6.77 -22.10
CA GLN A 416 10.69 -7.44 -23.10
C GLN A 416 10.25 -8.90 -23.33
N ALA A 417 9.90 -9.62 -22.27
CA ALA A 417 9.41 -10.99 -22.38
C ALA A 417 8.10 -11.04 -23.17
N PHE A 418 7.12 -10.23 -22.80
CA PHE A 418 5.82 -10.20 -23.46
C PHE A 418 5.91 -9.68 -24.90
N LYS A 419 6.79 -8.70 -25.16
CA LYS A 419 7.06 -8.25 -26.52
C LYS A 419 7.56 -9.39 -27.40
N ALA A 420 8.53 -10.16 -26.93
CA ALA A 420 9.09 -11.28 -27.68
C ALA A 420 8.01 -12.35 -27.98
N ASP A 421 7.16 -12.67 -27.01
CA ASP A 421 6.04 -13.61 -27.17
C ASP A 421 5.04 -13.15 -28.24
N LEU A 422 4.65 -11.87 -28.23
CA LEU A 422 3.73 -11.27 -29.21
C LEU A 422 4.33 -11.24 -30.61
N GLU A 423 5.59 -10.87 -30.74
CA GLU A 423 6.27 -10.82 -32.03
C GLU A 423 6.45 -12.23 -32.64
N ALA A 424 6.60 -13.26 -31.82
CA ALA A 424 6.69 -14.67 -32.27
C ALA A 424 5.40 -15.18 -32.92
N VAL A 425 4.25 -14.60 -32.60
CA VAL A 425 2.97 -14.92 -33.25
C VAL A 425 2.56 -13.98 -34.37
N GLY A 426 3.39 -12.93 -34.64
CA GLY A 426 3.19 -11.99 -35.74
C GLY A 426 2.52 -10.67 -35.35
N ILE A 427 2.37 -10.37 -34.05
CA ILE A 427 1.87 -9.09 -33.56
C ILE A 427 3.08 -8.15 -33.38
N LYS A 428 3.12 -7.04 -34.13
CA LYS A 428 4.16 -6.03 -34.00
C LYS A 428 3.94 -5.18 -32.74
N VAL A 429 4.99 -4.94 -31.99
CA VAL A 429 4.93 -4.16 -30.75
C VAL A 429 5.67 -2.85 -30.88
N THR A 430 4.96 -1.74 -30.72
CA THR A 430 5.51 -0.39 -30.62
C THR A 430 5.72 -0.06 -29.14
N PRO A 431 6.96 0.02 -28.65
CA PRO A 431 7.21 0.29 -27.23
C PRO A 431 6.88 1.74 -26.87
N LYS A 432 6.26 1.92 -25.70
CA LYS A 432 6.07 3.21 -25.04
C LYS A 432 6.48 3.11 -23.59
N SER A 433 7.22 4.07 -23.11
CA SER A 433 7.61 4.10 -21.69
C SER A 433 7.63 5.52 -21.16
N ALA A 434 7.37 5.65 -19.87
CA ALA A 434 7.43 6.90 -19.13
C ALA A 434 7.80 6.65 -17.67
N PRO A 435 8.33 7.63 -16.94
CA PRO A 435 8.46 7.57 -15.49
C PRO A 435 7.11 7.27 -14.82
N TRP A 436 7.12 6.48 -13.72
CA TRP A 436 5.91 6.01 -13.07
C TRP A 436 4.89 7.11 -12.76
N SER A 437 5.34 8.16 -12.11
CA SER A 437 4.48 9.28 -11.70
C SER A 437 5.17 10.61 -12.04
N PRO A 438 4.42 11.59 -12.55
CA PRO A 438 3.01 11.50 -12.93
C PRO A 438 2.75 10.85 -14.29
N ASP A 439 3.75 10.81 -15.18
CA ASP A 439 3.59 10.65 -16.62
C ASP A 439 2.94 9.33 -17.04
N TYR A 440 3.45 8.19 -16.52
CA TYR A 440 2.92 6.87 -16.88
C TYR A 440 1.49 6.67 -16.38
N LEU A 441 1.25 6.94 -15.09
CA LEU A 441 -0.09 6.78 -14.50
C LEU A 441 -1.09 7.71 -15.20
N SER A 442 -0.75 8.97 -15.43
CA SER A 442 -1.62 9.89 -16.17
C SER A 442 -1.94 9.40 -17.58
N ALA A 443 -0.97 8.83 -18.30
CA ALA A 443 -1.20 8.30 -19.64
C ALA A 443 -2.17 7.09 -19.62
N VAL A 444 -2.04 6.22 -18.64
CA VAL A 444 -2.94 5.06 -18.48
C VAL A 444 -4.33 5.54 -18.04
N GLU A 445 -4.45 6.24 -16.92
CA GLU A 445 -5.72 6.64 -16.29
C GLU A 445 -6.57 7.56 -17.20
N SER A 446 -5.92 8.38 -18.04
CA SER A 446 -6.63 9.19 -19.03
C SER A 446 -7.05 8.41 -20.29
N GLY A 447 -6.74 7.12 -20.37
CA GLY A 447 -7.04 6.28 -21.53
C GLY A 447 -6.15 6.51 -22.75
N ASN A 448 -4.98 7.14 -22.59
CA ASN A 448 -4.04 7.35 -23.69
C ASN A 448 -3.28 6.07 -24.07
N ALA A 449 -3.03 5.16 -23.12
CA ALA A 449 -2.39 3.89 -23.38
C ALA A 449 -3.33 2.90 -24.07
N GLN A 450 -2.84 2.18 -25.10
CA GLN A 450 -3.63 1.16 -25.82
C GLN A 450 -3.54 -0.19 -25.12
N MET A 451 -2.35 -0.65 -24.79
CA MET A 451 -2.04 -1.82 -23.98
C MET A 451 -0.97 -1.42 -22.98
N TYR A 452 -1.11 -1.86 -21.73
CA TYR A 452 -0.23 -1.35 -20.67
C TYR A 452 0.01 -2.37 -19.55
N LEU A 453 1.18 -2.29 -18.92
CA LEU A 453 1.52 -3.06 -17.72
C LEU A 453 1.08 -2.30 -16.47
N LEU A 454 0.25 -2.91 -15.66
CA LEU A 454 -0.14 -2.35 -14.37
C LEU A 454 -0.38 -3.49 -13.36
N GLY A 455 -0.89 -3.16 -12.21
CA GLY A 455 -1.29 -4.12 -11.20
C GLY A 455 -1.90 -3.41 -10.00
N TRP A 456 -2.28 -4.20 -9.02
CA TRP A 456 -2.90 -3.75 -7.81
C TRP A 456 -2.38 -4.54 -6.60
N THR A 457 -2.17 -3.88 -5.49
CA THR A 457 -2.01 -4.51 -4.18
C THR A 457 -3.27 -4.18 -3.39
N GLY A 458 -3.93 -5.19 -2.86
CA GLY A 458 -5.18 -4.99 -2.13
C GLY A 458 -4.99 -4.19 -0.85
N ASP A 459 -5.97 -3.36 -0.55
CA ASP A 459 -6.00 -2.49 0.62
C ASP A 459 -6.75 -3.12 1.80
N PHE A 460 -7.78 -3.94 1.50
CA PHE A 460 -8.60 -4.65 2.49
C PHE A 460 -9.17 -5.95 1.91
N GLY A 461 -9.58 -6.86 2.78
CA GLY A 461 -9.97 -8.24 2.45
C GLY A 461 -11.33 -8.39 1.78
N ASP A 462 -11.56 -7.75 0.65
CA ASP A 462 -12.83 -7.86 -0.11
C ASP A 462 -12.57 -7.91 -1.62
N PRO A 463 -13.29 -8.78 -2.40
CA PRO A 463 -13.17 -8.82 -3.86
C PRO A 463 -13.47 -7.47 -4.54
N ASP A 464 -14.33 -6.65 -3.95
CA ASP A 464 -14.65 -5.31 -4.46
C ASP A 464 -13.42 -4.39 -4.52
N ASN A 465 -12.43 -4.61 -3.64
CA ASN A 465 -11.16 -3.88 -3.67
C ASN A 465 -10.25 -4.25 -4.86
N PHE A 466 -10.58 -5.30 -5.59
CA PHE A 466 -9.91 -5.70 -6.83
C PHE A 466 -10.83 -5.45 -8.02
N ILE A 467 -11.76 -6.35 -8.27
CA ILE A 467 -12.59 -6.31 -9.48
C ILE A 467 -13.63 -5.18 -9.46
N GLY A 468 -14.08 -4.76 -8.28
CA GLY A 468 -14.91 -3.56 -8.14
C GLY A 468 -14.15 -2.29 -8.50
N THR A 469 -12.90 -2.16 -8.02
CA THR A 469 -12.02 -1.03 -8.35
C THR A 469 -11.78 -0.92 -9.85
N PHE A 470 -11.61 -2.04 -10.55
CA PHE A 470 -11.29 -2.04 -11.98
C PHE A 470 -12.51 -1.90 -12.89
N PHE A 471 -13.66 -2.48 -12.52
CA PHE A 471 -14.72 -2.76 -13.50
C PHE A 471 -16.13 -2.26 -13.10
N ARG A 472 -16.30 -1.74 -11.86
CA ARG A 472 -17.61 -1.22 -11.43
C ARG A 472 -18.00 0.10 -12.11
N GLN A 473 -17.02 0.86 -12.58
CA GLN A 473 -17.24 2.11 -13.29
C GLN A 473 -16.66 2.05 -14.70
N LYS A 474 -17.16 2.92 -15.58
CA LYS A 474 -16.55 3.12 -16.88
C LYS A 474 -15.28 3.96 -16.73
N LEU A 475 -14.14 3.30 -16.72
CA LEU A 475 -12.84 3.94 -16.58
C LEU A 475 -12.17 4.10 -17.96
N PRO A 476 -11.53 5.26 -18.23
CA PRO A 476 -10.93 5.54 -19.53
C PRO A 476 -9.83 4.56 -19.93
N GLU A 477 -9.07 4.03 -18.97
CA GLU A 477 -7.96 3.10 -19.20
C GLU A 477 -8.42 1.75 -19.76
N TRP A 478 -9.63 1.30 -19.41
CA TRP A 478 -10.21 0.06 -19.94
C TRP A 478 -10.99 0.29 -21.24
N GLY A 479 -11.54 1.48 -21.42
CA GLY A 479 -12.20 1.92 -22.64
C GLY A 479 -13.44 1.12 -23.05
N PHE A 480 -14.02 0.31 -22.15
CA PHE A 480 -15.24 -0.46 -22.42
C PHE A 480 -16.41 -0.02 -21.55
N ASP A 481 -17.60 -0.43 -21.97
CA ASP A 481 -18.85 -0.23 -21.24
C ASP A 481 -19.64 -1.54 -21.24
N ASN A 482 -19.38 -2.42 -20.27
CA ASN A 482 -20.15 -3.64 -20.05
C ASN A 482 -21.12 -3.44 -18.88
N THR A 483 -22.37 -3.10 -19.21
CA THR A 483 -23.42 -2.80 -18.23
C THR A 483 -23.66 -3.99 -17.30
N LYS A 484 -23.64 -5.22 -17.82
CA LYS A 484 -23.89 -6.41 -17.00
C LYS A 484 -22.83 -6.58 -15.90
N ILE A 485 -21.54 -6.50 -16.23
CA ILE A 485 -20.45 -6.59 -15.23
C ILE A 485 -20.61 -5.51 -14.17
N ARG A 486 -20.93 -4.27 -14.57
CA ARG A 486 -21.14 -3.17 -13.61
C ARG A 486 -22.32 -3.41 -12.69
N ASP A 487 -23.47 -3.79 -13.24
CA ASP A 487 -24.71 -4.01 -12.48
C ASP A 487 -24.54 -5.19 -11.50
N ASP A 488 -23.86 -6.27 -11.92
CA ASP A 488 -23.57 -7.41 -11.05
C ASP A 488 -22.59 -7.03 -9.93
N LEU A 489 -21.58 -6.21 -10.21
CA LEU A 489 -20.66 -5.68 -9.18
C LEU A 489 -21.39 -4.75 -8.18
N GLU A 490 -22.26 -3.86 -8.65
CA GLU A 490 -23.06 -3.00 -7.75
C GLU A 490 -24.03 -3.82 -6.90
N LYS A 491 -24.64 -4.86 -7.46
CA LYS A 491 -25.48 -5.78 -6.70
C LYS A 491 -24.69 -6.53 -5.61
N ALA A 492 -23.53 -7.08 -5.96
CA ALA A 492 -22.69 -7.80 -5.00
C ALA A 492 -22.14 -6.90 -3.90
N ARG A 493 -21.94 -5.60 -4.17
CA ARG A 493 -21.46 -4.59 -3.22
C ARG A 493 -22.48 -4.30 -2.10
N VAL A 494 -23.77 -4.35 -2.39
CA VAL A 494 -24.82 -4.07 -1.40
C VAL A 494 -25.37 -5.33 -0.72
N GLU A 495 -25.07 -6.53 -1.25
CA GLU A 495 -25.43 -7.79 -0.61
C GLU A 495 -24.64 -7.98 0.69
N THR A 496 -25.31 -8.28 1.78
CA THR A 496 -24.69 -8.43 3.11
C THR A 496 -24.47 -9.90 3.51
N ASP A 497 -25.11 -10.85 2.82
CA ASP A 497 -24.89 -12.28 3.05
C ASP A 497 -23.61 -12.75 2.35
N LEU A 498 -22.63 -13.19 3.15
CA LEU A 498 -21.32 -13.61 2.63
C LEU A 498 -21.41 -14.81 1.67
N GLY A 499 -22.36 -15.74 1.89
CA GLY A 499 -22.54 -16.92 1.04
C GLY A 499 -23.05 -16.53 -0.35
N LYS A 500 -24.05 -15.64 -0.41
CA LYS A 500 -24.55 -15.06 -1.66
C LYS A 500 -23.47 -14.25 -2.37
N ARG A 501 -22.78 -13.34 -1.66
CA ARG A 501 -21.67 -12.57 -2.22
C ARG A 501 -20.58 -13.46 -2.81
N THR A 502 -20.22 -14.54 -2.10
CA THR A 502 -19.22 -15.50 -2.59
C THR A 502 -19.66 -16.09 -3.93
N THR A 503 -20.93 -16.44 -4.07
CA THR A 503 -21.50 -17.00 -5.31
C THR A 503 -21.54 -15.96 -6.43
N GLU A 504 -21.96 -14.74 -6.13
CA GLU A 504 -22.01 -13.62 -7.08
C GLU A 504 -20.62 -13.27 -7.60
N TYR A 505 -19.64 -13.11 -6.72
CA TYR A 505 -18.26 -12.79 -7.14
C TYR A 505 -17.59 -13.90 -7.95
N LYS A 506 -17.90 -15.17 -7.72
CA LYS A 506 -17.46 -16.27 -8.60
C LYS A 506 -17.99 -16.10 -10.01
N ALA A 507 -19.30 -15.86 -10.14
CA ALA A 507 -19.93 -15.65 -11.45
C ALA A 507 -19.37 -14.40 -12.16
N ILE A 508 -19.14 -13.32 -11.41
CA ILE A 508 -18.55 -12.08 -11.94
C ILE A 508 -17.12 -12.32 -12.45
N ASN A 509 -16.30 -13.06 -11.71
CA ASN A 509 -14.95 -13.43 -12.16
C ASN A 509 -14.98 -14.25 -13.46
N ASP A 510 -15.88 -15.23 -13.56
CA ASP A 510 -16.06 -16.04 -14.78
C ASP A 510 -16.46 -15.15 -15.97
N GLU A 511 -17.34 -14.19 -15.76
CA GLU A 511 -17.76 -13.24 -16.78
C GLU A 511 -16.64 -12.28 -17.21
N ILE A 512 -15.92 -11.69 -16.25
CA ILE A 512 -14.78 -10.80 -16.52
C ILE A 512 -13.72 -11.53 -17.34
N MET A 513 -13.37 -12.75 -16.97
CA MET A 513 -12.34 -13.51 -17.69
C MET A 513 -12.84 -14.04 -19.05
N THR A 514 -14.15 -14.25 -19.23
CA THR A 514 -14.76 -14.53 -20.54
C THR A 514 -14.71 -13.30 -21.44
N PHE A 515 -15.04 -12.13 -20.92
CA PHE A 515 -14.98 -10.85 -21.62
C PHE A 515 -13.54 -10.43 -21.94
N LEU A 516 -12.60 -10.77 -21.07
CA LEU A 516 -11.16 -10.55 -21.19
C LEU A 516 -10.78 -9.08 -21.39
N PRO A 517 -11.01 -8.19 -20.40
CA PRO A 517 -10.62 -6.78 -20.49
C PRO A 517 -9.11 -6.58 -20.42
N GLY A 518 -8.38 -7.60 -20.02
CA GLY A 518 -6.92 -7.63 -19.88
C GLY A 518 -6.45 -9.03 -19.49
N VAL A 519 -5.15 -9.22 -19.33
CA VAL A 519 -4.55 -10.50 -18.95
C VAL A 519 -3.87 -10.38 -17.60
N PRO A 520 -4.45 -10.92 -16.52
CA PRO A 520 -3.74 -11.10 -15.27
C PRO A 520 -2.60 -12.11 -15.48
N TYR A 521 -1.39 -11.81 -14.98
CA TYR A 521 -0.25 -12.67 -15.25
C TYR A 521 0.48 -13.18 -14.00
N VAL A 522 0.34 -12.50 -12.84
CA VAL A 522 1.03 -12.91 -11.62
C VAL A 522 0.33 -12.48 -10.34
N HIS A 523 0.38 -13.35 -9.34
CA HIS A 523 0.23 -13.05 -7.92
C HIS A 523 1.57 -13.28 -7.22
N THR A 524 2.09 -12.29 -6.48
CA THR A 524 3.43 -12.36 -5.91
C THR A 524 3.42 -12.38 -4.40
N LYS A 525 4.51 -12.87 -3.81
CA LYS A 525 4.80 -12.77 -2.37
C LYS A 525 5.96 -11.80 -2.16
N PRO A 526 5.68 -10.50 -1.99
CA PRO A 526 6.73 -9.50 -1.82
C PRO A 526 7.57 -9.79 -0.57
N ALA A 527 8.89 -9.67 -0.70
CA ALA A 527 9.83 -10.00 0.36
C ALA A 527 10.35 -8.75 1.09
N LEU A 528 10.50 -8.90 2.41
CA LEU A 528 11.23 -7.98 3.28
C LEU A 528 12.52 -8.66 3.74
N ALA A 529 13.58 -7.88 3.95
CA ALA A 529 14.82 -8.37 4.53
C ALA A 529 15.08 -7.71 5.88
N PHE A 530 15.52 -8.52 6.85
CA PHE A 530 15.88 -8.05 8.18
C PHE A 530 17.22 -8.61 8.65
N ALA A 531 17.92 -7.84 9.48
CA ALA A 531 19.08 -8.31 10.22
C ALA A 531 18.69 -9.46 11.17
N LYS A 532 19.63 -10.35 11.44
CA LYS A 532 19.40 -11.58 12.21
C LYS A 532 18.86 -11.35 13.62
N ASN A 533 19.18 -10.22 14.21
CA ASN A 533 18.76 -9.84 15.58
C ASN A 533 17.35 -9.22 15.65
N VAL A 534 16.70 -8.91 14.54
CA VAL A 534 15.32 -8.41 14.52
C VAL A 534 14.36 -9.58 14.71
N LYS A 535 13.45 -9.51 15.67
CA LYS A 535 12.47 -10.55 15.97
C LYS A 535 11.07 -9.94 16.07
N GLY A 536 10.03 -10.76 15.87
CA GLY A 536 8.64 -10.38 16.11
C GLY A 536 7.98 -9.54 15.01
N PHE A 537 8.67 -9.26 13.89
CA PHE A 537 8.02 -8.64 12.75
C PHE A 537 7.09 -9.64 12.04
N VAL A 538 5.86 -9.25 11.79
CA VAL A 538 4.85 -10.08 11.11
C VAL A 538 4.48 -9.43 9.78
N PRO A 539 4.84 -10.03 8.63
CA PRO A 539 4.45 -9.53 7.32
C PRO A 539 2.93 -9.54 7.13
N SER A 540 2.38 -8.49 6.56
CA SER A 540 0.94 -8.35 6.31
C SER A 540 0.65 -8.24 4.81
N PRO A 541 -0.38 -8.93 4.28
CA PRO A 541 -0.78 -8.82 2.89
C PRO A 541 -1.22 -7.39 2.51
N VAL A 542 -1.79 -6.65 3.47
CA VAL A 542 -2.25 -5.26 3.33
C VAL A 542 -1.29 -4.25 3.96
N GLN A 543 -0.04 -4.66 4.22
CA GLN A 543 1.00 -3.83 4.85
C GLN A 543 0.62 -3.30 6.25
N GLU A 544 -0.31 -3.95 6.94
CA GLU A 544 -0.64 -3.69 8.35
C GLU A 544 0.46 -4.29 9.24
N GLU A 545 1.59 -3.62 9.33
CA GLU A 545 2.82 -4.10 9.97
C GLU A 545 3.14 -3.25 11.19
N LEU A 546 3.03 -3.85 12.39
CA LEU A 546 3.22 -3.19 13.66
C LEU A 546 4.65 -3.37 14.17
N PHE A 547 5.40 -2.28 14.24
CA PHE A 547 6.75 -2.28 14.82
C PHE A 547 6.75 -2.39 16.35
N SER A 548 5.60 -2.19 17.00
CA SER A 548 5.45 -2.36 18.46
C SER A 548 5.76 -3.78 18.95
N LEU A 549 5.61 -4.78 18.06
CA LEU A 549 5.88 -6.19 18.36
C LEU A 549 7.36 -6.56 18.19
N VAL A 550 8.12 -5.72 17.52
CA VAL A 550 9.51 -6.00 17.17
C VAL A 550 10.43 -5.85 18.38
N THR A 551 11.38 -6.77 18.48
CA THR A 551 12.49 -6.73 19.44
C THR A 551 13.82 -6.83 18.71
N LEU A 552 14.87 -6.29 19.33
CA LEU A 552 16.27 -6.48 18.95
C LEU A 552 16.93 -7.40 19.97
N GLY A 553 17.38 -8.57 19.54
CA GLY A 553 17.95 -9.59 20.40
C GLY A 553 19.24 -10.20 19.86
#